data_33a1f82c51241850a7a9c397251ffee4
#
_entry.id   33a1f82c51241850a7a9c397251ffee4
#
_cell.length_a   1.000
_cell.length_b   1.000
_cell.length_c   1.000
_cell.angle_alpha   90.00
_cell.angle_beta   90.00
_cell.angle_gamma   90.00
#
_symmetry.space_group_name_H-M   'P 1'
#
loop_
_entity.id
_entity.type
_entity.pdbx_description
1 polymer ?
#
loop_
_entity_poly.entity_id
_entity_poly.type
_entity_poly.pdbx_seq_one_letter_code
_entity_poly.pdbx_strand_id
1 'polypeptide(L)'
;MATDLAQQFCALRDTYIEKQFGRLNDMQREAVFTTNGPLLILAGAGSGKTTVLVNRIANLIRFGSAHGSRWTPREVTEDDVKALRTAIMTGTDAPSWLDGMLRKDAVRSWNVMAITFTNKAAGELKERLRRMLGGEEGDEVFASTFHSACVRILRRWAEEIGYPRSFTIYDSDDSQRVMKAVYKELSVDDKFFPVKSAINQMSRWKDQLISPEEALKTPARDTKDALAAKVYAAYEKKLKEAGAFDFDDLIYQTVILLSEHEDVREFYQNKYKYLLVDEYQDTSVAQFRLVSLLTGPEKNICVVGDDDQSIYRFRGATIENILNFERIYKGTRTIRLEQNYRSTSNILNAANCVIQHNTERKGKTLWTKNGEGDKVQVYTAENEQDEASHIADVIGQHLKEGGHLADHAILYRMNAQSAPIESYFTRAGIPHKIVGGQRFNDRKEVKDIHSYMSIVANPRDDVRLRRIINEPARKIGATTIEVIADLAAQQGISMLDVISHADQYAKLSRAIAPLFKFWDIYQKLQESLETKTLDEFASDVIEITGYRAMLEADAAKGHEDAADRLQNLGQLVNNVKSYCDQHGEEASLEGYLEDIALISDIDSYNESADQVV
;
A
#
# COMPACT_ATOMS: atom_id res chain seq x y z
N MET A 1 -19.65 1.25 -52.64
CA MET A 1 -19.23 -0.12 -52.22
C MET A 1 -18.14 -0.07 -51.15
N ALA A 2 -16.95 0.52 -51.36
CA ALA A 2 -15.90 0.53 -50.29
C ALA A 2 -16.31 1.26 -49.02
N THR A 3 -17.03 2.37 -49.12
CA THR A 3 -17.54 3.13 -47.94
C THR A 3 -18.59 2.35 -47.16
N ASP A 4 -19.36 1.51 -47.82
CA ASP A 4 -20.39 0.68 -47.20
C ASP A 4 -19.80 -0.51 -46.43
N LEU A 5 -18.79 -1.19 -46.99
CA LEU A 5 -18.07 -2.27 -46.32
C LEU A 5 -17.34 -1.81 -45.06
N ALA A 6 -16.67 -0.64 -45.12
CA ALA A 6 -16.00 -0.06 -43.97
C ALA A 6 -17.00 0.29 -42.83
N GLN A 7 -18.17 0.86 -43.19
CA GLN A 7 -19.19 1.17 -42.23
C GLN A 7 -19.79 -0.10 -41.59
N GLN A 8 -20.04 -1.13 -42.41
CA GLN A 8 -20.53 -2.42 -41.94
C GLN A 8 -19.51 -3.12 -41.02
N PHE A 9 -18.22 -3.09 -41.37
CA PHE A 9 -17.15 -3.64 -40.53
C PHE A 9 -17.07 -2.92 -39.18
N CYS A 10 -17.09 -1.59 -39.16
CA CYS A 10 -17.05 -0.82 -37.91
C CYS A 10 -18.24 -1.15 -37.01
N ALA A 11 -19.45 -1.29 -37.53
CA ALA A 11 -20.61 -1.70 -36.75
C ALA A 11 -20.48 -3.13 -36.16
N LEU A 12 -19.92 -4.05 -36.96
CA LEU A 12 -19.62 -5.40 -36.47
C LEU A 12 -18.50 -5.39 -35.44
N ARG A 13 -17.46 -4.55 -35.59
CA ARG A 13 -16.39 -4.39 -34.62
C ARG A 13 -16.95 -3.88 -33.27
N ASP A 14 -17.82 -2.90 -33.28
CA ASP A 14 -18.47 -2.42 -32.08
C ASP A 14 -19.27 -3.54 -31.39
N THR A 15 -20.07 -4.31 -32.15
CA THR A 15 -20.80 -5.47 -31.65
C THR A 15 -19.87 -6.54 -31.09
N TYR A 16 -18.73 -6.82 -31.74
CA TYR A 16 -17.74 -7.78 -31.27
C TYR A 16 -17.11 -7.34 -29.95
N ILE A 17 -16.70 -6.07 -29.85
CA ILE A 17 -16.13 -5.49 -28.63
C ILE A 17 -17.16 -5.51 -27.49
N GLU A 18 -18.41 -5.09 -27.75
CA GLU A 18 -19.48 -5.10 -26.74
C GLU A 18 -19.75 -6.49 -26.18
N LYS A 19 -19.67 -7.54 -27.02
CA LYS A 19 -19.83 -8.93 -26.57
C LYS A 19 -18.73 -9.37 -25.60
N GLN A 20 -17.49 -8.89 -25.76
CA GLN A 20 -16.41 -9.19 -24.83
C GLN A 20 -16.70 -8.64 -23.41
N PHE A 21 -17.49 -7.58 -23.31
CA PHE A 21 -17.91 -6.92 -22.06
C PHE A 21 -19.41 -7.08 -21.75
N GLY A 22 -20.03 -8.13 -22.30
CA GLY A 22 -21.49 -8.33 -22.22
C GLY A 22 -22.05 -8.58 -20.81
N ARG A 23 -21.18 -8.91 -19.83
CA ARG A 23 -21.58 -9.08 -18.42
C ARG A 23 -21.76 -7.76 -17.68
N LEU A 24 -21.32 -6.65 -18.23
CA LEU A 24 -21.42 -5.34 -17.64
C LEU A 24 -22.78 -4.70 -17.91
N ASN A 25 -23.29 -3.91 -16.96
CA ASN A 25 -24.45 -3.07 -17.22
C ASN A 25 -24.07 -1.86 -18.11
N ASP A 26 -25.08 -1.09 -18.54
CA ASP A 26 -24.88 0.00 -19.50
C ASP A 26 -23.91 1.08 -18.98
N MET A 27 -24.03 1.50 -17.71
CA MET A 27 -23.14 2.49 -17.11
C MET A 27 -21.71 1.97 -16.96
N GLN A 28 -21.55 0.72 -16.59
CA GLN A 28 -20.24 0.06 -16.52
C GLN A 28 -19.61 -0.03 -17.92
N ARG A 29 -20.36 -0.39 -18.96
CA ARG A 29 -19.88 -0.42 -20.35
C ARG A 29 -19.49 0.98 -20.83
N GLU A 30 -20.30 2.00 -20.54
CA GLU A 30 -19.95 3.38 -20.86
C GLU A 30 -18.61 3.79 -20.24
N ALA A 31 -18.37 3.43 -18.97
CA ALA A 31 -17.11 3.70 -18.29
C ALA A 31 -15.92 2.96 -18.93
N VAL A 32 -16.13 1.73 -19.40
CA VAL A 32 -15.09 0.93 -20.08
C VAL A 32 -14.74 1.52 -21.45
N PHE A 33 -15.72 2.00 -22.20
CA PHE A 33 -15.53 2.50 -23.57
C PHE A 33 -15.18 4.00 -23.65
N THR A 34 -15.31 4.76 -22.56
CA THR A 34 -14.82 6.15 -22.47
C THR A 34 -13.30 6.14 -22.28
N THR A 35 -12.51 5.96 -23.33
CA THR A 35 -11.07 5.68 -23.23
C THR A 35 -10.20 6.91 -22.98
N ASN A 36 -10.45 8.02 -23.67
CA ASN A 36 -9.58 9.20 -23.70
C ASN A 36 -10.06 10.33 -22.78
N GLY A 37 -9.11 11.10 -22.26
CA GLY A 37 -9.36 12.25 -21.42
C GLY A 37 -9.71 11.88 -19.96
N PRO A 38 -10.03 12.88 -19.13
CA PRO A 38 -10.32 12.67 -17.73
C PRO A 38 -11.71 12.05 -17.51
N LEU A 39 -11.74 10.98 -16.73
CA LEU A 39 -12.96 10.25 -16.37
C LEU A 39 -13.12 10.17 -14.86
N LEU A 40 -14.28 10.58 -14.36
CA LEU A 40 -14.70 10.40 -12.97
C LEU A 40 -15.80 9.35 -12.90
N ILE A 41 -15.57 8.27 -12.17
CA ILE A 41 -16.56 7.24 -11.90
C ILE A 41 -17.00 7.36 -10.44
N LEU A 42 -18.21 7.89 -10.22
CA LEU A 42 -18.85 7.93 -8.91
C LEU A 42 -19.57 6.61 -8.69
N ALA A 43 -18.95 5.74 -7.91
CA ALA A 43 -19.37 4.34 -7.79
C ALA A 43 -19.76 4.02 -6.34
N GLY A 44 -21.03 3.75 -6.12
CA GLY A 44 -21.50 3.36 -4.78
C GLY A 44 -20.93 2.04 -4.28
N ALA A 45 -21.13 1.76 -3.00
CA ALA A 45 -20.74 0.49 -2.40
C ALA A 45 -21.34 -0.69 -3.19
N GLY A 46 -20.54 -1.73 -3.45
CA GLY A 46 -21.00 -2.94 -4.14
C GLY A 46 -21.45 -2.76 -5.59
N SER A 47 -21.14 -1.62 -6.24
CA SER A 47 -21.50 -1.34 -7.65
C SER A 47 -20.55 -1.92 -8.69
N GLY A 48 -19.50 -2.63 -8.26
CA GLY A 48 -18.52 -3.26 -9.15
C GLY A 48 -17.39 -2.34 -9.59
N LYS A 49 -16.92 -1.41 -8.74
CA LYS A 49 -15.77 -0.51 -8.99
C LYS A 49 -14.59 -1.23 -9.62
N THR A 50 -14.06 -2.25 -8.95
CA THR A 50 -12.90 -3.05 -9.41
C THR A 50 -13.20 -3.76 -10.73
N THR A 51 -14.43 -4.25 -10.93
CA THR A 51 -14.85 -4.88 -12.19
C THR A 51 -14.74 -3.90 -13.35
N VAL A 52 -15.18 -2.66 -13.16
CA VAL A 52 -15.07 -1.63 -14.21
C VAL A 52 -13.62 -1.28 -14.49
N LEU A 53 -12.77 -1.14 -13.46
CA LEU A 53 -11.33 -0.87 -13.63
C LEU A 53 -10.63 -1.96 -14.43
N VAL A 54 -10.82 -3.23 -14.07
CA VAL A 54 -10.23 -4.39 -14.78
C VAL A 54 -10.67 -4.41 -16.24
N ASN A 55 -11.98 -4.28 -16.50
CA ASN A 55 -12.50 -4.33 -17.86
C ASN A 55 -12.06 -3.11 -18.68
N ARG A 56 -11.94 -1.92 -18.07
CA ARG A 56 -11.40 -0.72 -18.73
C ARG A 56 -9.94 -0.91 -19.13
N ILE A 57 -9.10 -1.42 -18.24
CA ILE A 57 -7.68 -1.72 -18.53
C ILE A 57 -7.60 -2.72 -19.70
N ALA A 58 -8.37 -3.79 -19.65
CA ALA A 58 -8.41 -4.79 -20.72
C ALA A 58 -8.87 -4.19 -22.06
N ASN A 59 -9.87 -3.29 -22.04
CA ASN A 59 -10.30 -2.58 -23.25
C ASN A 59 -9.19 -1.69 -23.81
N LEU A 60 -8.49 -0.92 -22.97
CA LEU A 60 -7.38 -0.05 -23.37
C LEU A 60 -6.24 -0.82 -24.04
N ILE A 61 -5.93 -2.03 -23.54
CA ILE A 61 -4.85 -2.88 -24.04
C ILE A 61 -5.29 -3.62 -25.31
N ARG A 62 -6.49 -4.21 -25.31
CA ARG A 62 -6.95 -5.04 -26.43
C ARG A 62 -7.45 -4.24 -27.62
N PHE A 63 -8.23 -3.20 -27.37
CA PHE A 63 -8.98 -2.49 -28.41
C PHE A 63 -8.69 -0.97 -28.47
N GLY A 64 -8.22 -0.38 -27.36
CA GLY A 64 -7.99 1.07 -27.28
C GLY A 64 -9.27 1.87 -27.51
N SER A 65 -9.24 2.84 -28.42
CA SER A 65 -10.34 3.70 -28.81
C SER A 65 -11.11 3.21 -30.07
N ALA A 66 -11.10 1.90 -30.31
CA ALA A 66 -11.72 1.33 -31.51
C ALA A 66 -13.25 1.35 -31.47
N HIS A 67 -13.87 1.14 -30.30
CA HIS A 67 -15.32 1.17 -30.13
C HIS A 67 -15.90 2.55 -30.47
N GLY A 68 -16.93 2.60 -31.29
CA GLY A 68 -17.55 3.84 -31.80
C GLY A 68 -16.71 4.58 -32.85
N SER A 69 -15.52 4.10 -33.21
CA SER A 69 -14.66 4.72 -34.22
C SER A 69 -15.02 4.24 -35.63
N ARG A 70 -14.93 5.14 -36.61
CA ARG A 70 -15.05 4.79 -38.03
C ARG A 70 -13.70 4.54 -38.71
N TRP A 71 -12.60 4.63 -37.97
CA TRP A 71 -11.25 4.45 -38.49
C TRP A 71 -10.94 2.95 -38.75
N THR A 72 -10.27 2.68 -39.85
CA THR A 72 -9.67 1.38 -40.19
C THR A 72 -8.25 1.60 -40.73
N PRO A 73 -7.27 0.75 -40.39
CA PRO A 73 -5.87 0.94 -40.81
C PRO A 73 -5.62 0.62 -42.28
N ARG A 74 -6.53 -0.09 -42.94
CA ARG A 74 -6.52 -0.44 -44.37
C ARG A 74 -7.94 -0.52 -44.90
N GLU A 75 -8.06 -0.68 -46.21
CA GLU A 75 -9.36 -0.99 -46.84
C GLU A 75 -9.97 -2.28 -46.29
N VAL A 76 -11.27 -2.24 -46.08
CA VAL A 76 -12.06 -3.38 -45.59
C VAL A 76 -12.48 -4.25 -46.77
N THR A 77 -12.24 -5.54 -46.66
CA THR A 77 -12.65 -6.55 -47.63
C THR A 77 -13.93 -7.27 -47.20
N GLU A 78 -14.57 -7.97 -48.13
CA GLU A 78 -15.72 -8.84 -47.82
C GLU A 78 -15.34 -9.97 -46.84
N ASP A 79 -14.11 -10.49 -46.97
CA ASP A 79 -13.58 -11.52 -46.07
C ASP A 79 -13.42 -11.03 -44.65
N ASP A 80 -13.00 -9.75 -44.44
CA ASP A 80 -12.92 -9.12 -43.11
C ASP A 80 -14.31 -9.10 -42.43
N VAL A 81 -15.32 -8.66 -43.18
CA VAL A 81 -16.72 -8.57 -42.69
C VAL A 81 -17.25 -9.97 -42.37
N LYS A 82 -17.01 -10.95 -43.25
CA LYS A 82 -17.47 -12.33 -43.10
C LYS A 82 -16.80 -13.00 -41.89
N ALA A 83 -15.49 -12.86 -41.73
CA ALA A 83 -14.74 -13.44 -40.63
C ALA A 83 -15.20 -12.86 -39.28
N LEU A 84 -15.35 -11.55 -39.19
CA LEU A 84 -15.79 -10.90 -37.95
C LEU A 84 -17.25 -11.27 -37.61
N ARG A 85 -18.12 -11.35 -38.61
CA ARG A 85 -19.50 -11.81 -38.42
C ARG A 85 -19.54 -13.26 -37.92
N THR A 86 -18.69 -14.13 -38.47
CA THR A 86 -18.59 -15.53 -38.02
C THR A 86 -18.15 -15.60 -36.58
N ALA A 87 -17.07 -14.87 -36.18
CA ALA A 87 -16.61 -14.80 -34.80
C ALA A 87 -17.72 -14.32 -33.83
N ILE A 88 -18.49 -13.32 -34.24
CA ILE A 88 -19.62 -12.83 -33.46
C ILE A 88 -20.72 -13.92 -33.30
N MET A 89 -21.04 -14.65 -34.37
CA MET A 89 -22.12 -15.66 -34.36
C MET A 89 -21.71 -16.90 -33.57
N THR A 90 -20.46 -17.36 -33.71
CA THR A 90 -19.95 -18.53 -33.01
C THR A 90 -19.51 -18.28 -31.59
N GLY A 91 -19.31 -17.01 -31.20
CA GLY A 91 -18.76 -16.65 -29.89
C GLY A 91 -17.28 -16.99 -29.73
N THR A 92 -16.55 -17.14 -30.84
CA THR A 92 -15.11 -17.40 -30.87
C THR A 92 -14.31 -16.12 -31.01
N ASP A 93 -13.01 -16.19 -30.73
CA ASP A 93 -12.11 -15.05 -31.02
C ASP A 93 -12.02 -14.79 -32.51
N ALA A 94 -11.88 -13.51 -32.86
CA ALA A 94 -11.62 -13.11 -34.25
C ALA A 94 -10.25 -13.63 -34.69
N PRO A 95 -10.10 -14.00 -35.97
CA PRO A 95 -8.79 -14.43 -36.48
C PRO A 95 -7.70 -13.38 -36.27
N SER A 96 -6.48 -13.80 -35.91
CA SER A 96 -5.36 -12.92 -35.59
C SER A 96 -4.99 -11.89 -36.65
N TRP A 97 -5.25 -12.20 -37.92
CA TRP A 97 -5.02 -11.25 -39.03
C TRP A 97 -5.97 -10.04 -39.01
N LEU A 98 -7.08 -10.10 -38.22
CA LEU A 98 -7.96 -8.96 -37.95
C LEU A 98 -7.52 -8.10 -36.75
N ASP A 99 -6.54 -8.50 -35.96
CA ASP A 99 -6.15 -7.79 -34.73
C ASP A 99 -5.86 -6.31 -34.98
N GLY A 100 -5.13 -5.96 -36.04
CA GLY A 100 -4.88 -4.57 -36.43
C GLY A 100 -6.15 -3.78 -36.82
N MET A 101 -7.19 -4.47 -37.29
CA MET A 101 -8.48 -3.88 -37.66
C MET A 101 -9.39 -3.66 -36.46
N LEU A 102 -9.20 -4.45 -35.38
CA LEU A 102 -9.96 -4.39 -34.14
C LEU A 102 -9.39 -3.37 -33.14
N ARG A 103 -8.17 -2.89 -33.36
CA ARG A 103 -7.43 -1.99 -32.45
C ARG A 103 -7.33 -0.58 -33.04
N LYS A 104 -7.51 0.42 -32.19
CA LYS A 104 -7.17 1.81 -32.47
C LYS A 104 -6.59 2.45 -31.21
N ASP A 105 -5.39 3.02 -31.30
CA ASP A 105 -4.69 3.66 -30.19
C ASP A 105 -4.56 2.74 -28.95
N ALA A 106 -4.56 1.42 -29.18
CA ALA A 106 -4.37 0.45 -28.11
C ALA A 106 -2.96 0.58 -27.52
N VAL A 107 -2.86 0.49 -26.20
CA VAL A 107 -1.58 0.65 -25.49
C VAL A 107 -1.01 -0.67 -25.06
N ARG A 108 0.29 -0.70 -24.76
CA ARG A 108 0.93 -1.85 -24.12
C ARG A 108 0.60 -1.88 -22.64
N SER A 109 0.60 -3.06 -22.04
CA SER A 109 0.27 -3.26 -20.63
C SER A 109 1.11 -2.39 -19.69
N TRP A 110 2.41 -2.24 -19.95
CA TRP A 110 3.32 -1.38 -19.16
C TRP A 110 3.07 0.14 -19.31
N ASN A 111 2.18 0.56 -20.22
CA ASN A 111 1.77 1.96 -20.36
C ASN A 111 0.56 2.30 -19.45
N VAL A 112 0.05 1.33 -18.73
CA VAL A 112 -1.09 1.51 -17.82
C VAL A 112 -0.60 1.43 -16.37
N MET A 113 -0.92 2.45 -15.58
CA MET A 113 -0.67 2.49 -14.15
C MET A 113 -2.00 2.52 -13.40
N ALA A 114 -2.20 1.59 -12.48
CA ALA A 114 -3.37 1.51 -11.62
C ALA A 114 -2.95 1.59 -10.15
N ILE A 115 -3.47 2.56 -9.43
CA ILE A 115 -3.13 2.83 -8.03
C ILE A 115 -4.33 2.49 -7.15
N THR A 116 -4.07 1.76 -6.07
CA THR A 116 -5.03 1.39 -5.02
C THR A 116 -4.53 1.80 -3.64
N PHE A 117 -5.34 1.61 -2.58
CA PHE A 117 -4.93 1.96 -1.22
C PHE A 117 -4.29 0.80 -0.45
N THR A 118 -4.58 -0.45 -0.81
CA THR A 118 -4.07 -1.63 -0.10
C THR A 118 -3.38 -2.61 -1.04
N ASN A 119 -2.39 -3.35 -0.54
CA ASN A 119 -1.72 -4.39 -1.32
C ASN A 119 -2.68 -5.51 -1.71
N LYS A 120 -3.64 -5.84 -0.84
CA LYS A 120 -4.71 -6.80 -1.16
C LYS A 120 -5.50 -6.37 -2.39
N ALA A 121 -5.94 -5.10 -2.46
CA ALA A 121 -6.67 -4.59 -3.63
C ALA A 121 -5.80 -4.58 -4.89
N ALA A 122 -4.51 -4.23 -4.77
CA ALA A 122 -3.56 -4.28 -5.88
C ALA A 122 -3.35 -5.74 -6.37
N GLY A 123 -3.19 -6.69 -5.44
CA GLY A 123 -3.08 -8.12 -5.73
C GLY A 123 -4.32 -8.68 -6.42
N GLU A 124 -5.52 -8.36 -5.92
CA GLU A 124 -6.79 -8.76 -6.52
C GLU A 124 -6.94 -8.18 -7.94
N LEU A 125 -6.57 -6.93 -8.14
CA LEU A 125 -6.58 -6.28 -9.45
C LEU A 125 -5.65 -7.02 -10.43
N LYS A 126 -4.41 -7.34 -10.03
CA LYS A 126 -3.45 -8.10 -10.83
C LYS A 126 -3.99 -9.49 -11.21
N GLU A 127 -4.51 -10.22 -10.23
CA GLU A 127 -5.05 -11.57 -10.45
C GLU A 127 -6.22 -11.54 -11.46
N ARG A 128 -7.11 -10.57 -11.36
CA ARG A 128 -8.21 -10.40 -12.31
C ARG A 128 -7.72 -10.02 -13.71
N LEU A 129 -6.67 -9.19 -13.80
CA LEU A 129 -6.04 -8.84 -15.07
C LEU A 129 -5.34 -10.06 -15.72
N ARG A 130 -4.62 -10.88 -14.94
CA ARG A 130 -4.03 -12.15 -15.41
C ARG A 130 -5.07 -13.06 -16.04
N ARG A 131 -6.22 -13.23 -15.37
CA ARG A 131 -7.32 -14.07 -15.90
C ARG A 131 -7.91 -13.51 -17.17
N MET A 132 -7.93 -12.20 -17.33
CA MET A 132 -8.60 -11.53 -18.45
C MET A 132 -7.70 -11.32 -19.66
N LEU A 133 -6.42 -11.01 -19.45
CA LEU A 133 -5.45 -10.68 -20.52
C LEU A 133 -4.51 -11.84 -20.86
N GLY A 134 -4.36 -12.82 -19.95
CA GLY A 134 -3.32 -13.83 -19.98
C GLY A 134 -2.17 -13.48 -19.03
N GLY A 135 -1.37 -14.50 -18.62
CA GLY A 135 -0.40 -14.35 -17.54
C GLY A 135 0.61 -13.23 -17.74
N GLU A 136 1.37 -13.27 -18.83
CA GLU A 136 2.43 -12.28 -19.11
C GLU A 136 1.87 -10.86 -19.30
N GLU A 137 0.86 -10.70 -20.14
CA GLU A 137 0.29 -9.38 -20.45
C GLU A 137 -0.41 -8.74 -19.24
N GLY A 138 -1.04 -9.54 -18.38
CA GLY A 138 -1.67 -9.08 -17.14
C GLY A 138 -0.65 -8.62 -16.10
N ASP A 139 0.52 -9.26 -16.02
CA ASP A 139 1.58 -8.96 -15.06
C ASP A 139 2.35 -7.68 -15.38
N GLU A 140 2.42 -7.32 -16.66
CA GLU A 140 3.06 -6.09 -17.09
C GLU A 140 2.30 -4.81 -16.72
N VAL A 141 0.99 -4.91 -16.39
CA VAL A 141 0.23 -3.75 -15.90
C VAL A 141 0.78 -3.35 -14.53
N PHE A 142 1.18 -2.09 -14.41
CA PHE A 142 1.66 -1.58 -13.14
C PHE A 142 0.49 -1.30 -12.19
N ALA A 143 0.09 -2.30 -11.41
CA ALA A 143 -0.92 -2.17 -10.35
C ALA A 143 -0.24 -2.23 -8.98
N SER A 144 -0.39 -1.19 -8.15
CA SER A 144 0.27 -1.06 -6.85
C SER A 144 -0.45 -0.10 -5.91
N THR A 145 0.02 0.00 -4.66
CA THR A 145 -0.38 1.08 -3.75
C THR A 145 0.36 2.39 -4.06
N PHE A 146 -0.13 3.52 -3.51
CA PHE A 146 0.58 4.80 -3.60
C PHE A 146 2.03 4.69 -3.10
N HIS A 147 2.22 4.10 -1.93
CA HIS A 147 3.56 3.96 -1.32
C HIS A 147 4.48 3.07 -2.16
N SER A 148 4.00 1.91 -2.63
CA SER A 148 4.80 1.03 -3.49
C SER A 148 5.20 1.70 -4.80
N ALA A 149 4.31 2.51 -5.39
CA ALA A 149 4.63 3.29 -6.58
C ALA A 149 5.73 4.33 -6.30
N CYS A 150 5.63 5.04 -5.17
CA CYS A 150 6.62 6.02 -4.73
C CYS A 150 7.98 5.38 -4.47
N VAL A 151 8.00 4.26 -3.75
CA VAL A 151 9.24 3.52 -3.48
C VAL A 151 9.94 3.14 -4.78
N ARG A 152 9.20 2.58 -5.75
CA ARG A 152 9.78 2.23 -7.07
C ARG A 152 10.34 3.44 -7.83
N ILE A 153 9.70 4.60 -7.72
CA ILE A 153 10.21 5.85 -8.31
C ILE A 153 11.47 6.30 -7.58
N LEU A 154 11.44 6.34 -6.26
CA LEU A 154 12.57 6.78 -5.42
C LEU A 154 13.78 5.86 -5.53
N ARG A 155 13.60 4.52 -5.59
CA ARG A 155 14.73 3.58 -5.80
C ARG A 155 15.53 3.89 -7.06
N ARG A 156 14.87 4.42 -8.08
CA ARG A 156 15.53 4.78 -9.32
C ARG A 156 16.18 6.16 -9.28
N TRP A 157 15.57 7.13 -8.57
CA TRP A 157 15.90 8.54 -8.73
C TRP A 157 16.19 9.28 -7.40
N ALA A 158 16.28 8.60 -6.26
CA ALA A 158 16.50 9.24 -4.96
C ALA A 158 17.79 10.07 -4.90
N GLU A 159 18.80 9.72 -5.70
CA GLU A 159 20.08 10.46 -5.76
C GLU A 159 19.87 11.91 -6.23
N GLU A 160 18.88 12.16 -7.09
CA GLU A 160 18.57 13.52 -7.57
C GLU A 160 18.11 14.45 -6.42
N ILE A 161 17.52 13.90 -5.37
CA ILE A 161 17.11 14.64 -4.16
C ILE A 161 18.06 14.43 -2.97
N GLY A 162 19.22 13.83 -3.23
CA GLY A 162 20.33 13.67 -2.26
C GLY A 162 20.14 12.55 -1.25
N TYR A 163 19.41 11.47 -1.61
CA TYR A 163 19.29 10.25 -0.84
C TYR A 163 19.93 9.07 -1.57
N PRO A 164 20.46 8.06 -0.86
CA PRO A 164 20.97 6.85 -1.49
C PRO A 164 19.82 6.02 -2.09
N ARG A 165 20.08 5.27 -3.15
CA ARG A 165 19.10 4.32 -3.69
C ARG A 165 18.77 3.20 -2.71
N SER A 166 19.72 2.82 -1.87
CA SER A 166 19.58 1.84 -0.79
C SER A 166 18.95 2.42 0.50
N PHE A 167 18.14 3.49 0.38
CA PHE A 167 17.50 4.10 1.54
C PHE A 167 16.69 3.09 2.36
N THR A 168 16.60 3.30 3.66
CA THR A 168 15.75 2.50 4.56
C THR A 168 14.36 3.14 4.71
N ILE A 169 13.33 2.31 4.82
CA ILE A 169 11.98 2.76 5.17
C ILE A 169 11.78 2.55 6.67
N TYR A 170 11.54 3.65 7.41
CA TYR A 170 11.31 3.63 8.83
C TYR A 170 9.83 3.40 9.16
N ASP A 171 9.60 2.46 10.07
CA ASP A 171 8.28 2.25 10.65
C ASP A 171 7.97 3.28 11.76
N SER A 172 6.80 3.14 12.39
CA SER A 172 6.37 4.04 13.46
C SER A 172 7.29 4.01 14.70
N ASP A 173 7.90 2.87 15.02
CA ASP A 173 8.81 2.72 16.15
C ASP A 173 10.16 3.39 15.85
N ASP A 174 10.67 3.18 14.62
CA ASP A 174 11.91 3.80 14.16
C ASP A 174 11.75 5.33 14.14
N SER A 175 10.63 5.83 13.59
CA SER A 175 10.27 7.25 13.56
C SER A 175 10.19 7.85 14.98
N GLN A 176 9.60 7.13 15.94
CA GLN A 176 9.57 7.56 17.34
C GLN A 176 10.96 7.60 17.97
N ARG A 177 11.86 6.66 17.63
CA ARG A 177 13.26 6.67 18.12
C ARG A 177 14.03 7.87 17.61
N VAL A 178 13.90 8.19 16.31
CA VAL A 178 14.47 9.41 15.73
C VAL A 178 13.92 10.64 16.43
N MET A 179 12.59 10.70 16.63
CA MET A 179 11.93 11.82 17.30
C MET A 179 12.44 12.03 18.73
N LYS A 180 12.60 10.95 19.51
CA LYS A 180 13.18 11.03 20.87
C LYS A 180 14.63 11.53 20.86
N ALA A 181 15.43 11.19 19.85
CA ALA A 181 16.77 11.73 19.69
C ALA A 181 16.74 13.23 19.38
N VAL A 182 15.83 13.68 18.51
CA VAL A 182 15.59 15.12 18.24
C VAL A 182 15.17 15.88 19.50
N TYR A 183 14.25 15.32 20.30
CA TYR A 183 13.81 15.91 21.57
C TYR A 183 14.95 16.09 22.54
N LYS A 184 15.83 15.09 22.66
CA LYS A 184 17.03 15.19 23.51
C LYS A 184 17.98 16.29 23.02
N GLU A 185 18.21 16.39 21.71
CA GLU A 185 19.08 17.39 21.08
C GLU A 185 18.55 18.81 21.28
N LEU A 186 17.26 19.02 21.05
CA LEU A 186 16.61 20.33 21.16
C LEU A 186 16.15 20.65 22.60
N SER A 187 16.41 19.76 23.57
CA SER A 187 15.97 19.90 24.98
C SER A 187 14.45 20.13 25.09
N VAL A 188 13.67 19.40 24.29
CA VAL A 188 12.20 19.47 24.31
C VAL A 188 11.65 18.63 25.45
N ASP A 189 10.76 19.21 26.27
CA ASP A 189 10.03 18.47 27.30
C ASP A 189 8.82 17.75 26.68
N ASP A 190 8.86 16.39 26.73
CA ASP A 190 7.79 15.52 26.22
C ASP A 190 6.44 15.72 26.95
N LYS A 191 6.46 16.19 28.20
CA LYS A 191 5.23 16.55 28.92
C LYS A 191 4.59 17.82 28.39
N PHE A 192 5.40 18.81 27.97
CA PHE A 192 4.92 20.06 27.40
C PHE A 192 4.44 19.86 25.96
N PHE A 193 5.21 19.15 25.13
CA PHE A 193 4.86 18.83 23.74
C PHE A 193 5.10 17.34 23.48
N PRO A 194 4.06 16.49 23.57
CA PRO A 194 4.22 15.05 23.43
C PRO A 194 4.76 14.63 22.07
N VAL A 195 5.68 13.65 22.05
CA VAL A 195 6.27 13.08 20.83
C VAL A 195 5.22 12.71 19.78
N LYS A 196 4.12 12.08 20.20
CA LYS A 196 3.02 11.71 19.32
C LYS A 196 2.36 12.93 18.65
N SER A 197 2.27 14.05 19.38
CA SER A 197 1.70 15.30 18.83
C SER A 197 2.62 15.90 17.77
N ALA A 198 3.94 15.85 17.97
CA ALA A 198 4.91 16.31 16.98
C ALA A 198 4.83 15.48 15.71
N ILE A 199 4.83 14.15 15.83
CA ILE A 199 4.71 13.23 14.68
C ILE A 199 3.41 13.52 13.91
N ASN A 200 2.27 13.63 14.59
CA ASN A 200 1.00 13.93 13.94
C ASN A 200 1.00 15.31 13.24
N GLN A 201 1.68 16.29 13.80
CA GLN A 201 1.78 17.61 13.16
C GLN A 201 2.67 17.58 11.91
N MET A 202 3.78 16.85 11.96
CA MET A 202 4.66 16.66 10.81
C MET A 202 3.95 15.90 9.68
N SER A 203 3.26 14.81 10.02
CA SER A 203 2.46 14.04 9.05
C SER A 203 1.46 14.94 8.31
N ARG A 204 0.75 15.82 9.05
CA ARG A 204 -0.16 16.81 8.43
C ARG A 204 0.55 17.78 7.50
N TRP A 205 1.74 18.25 7.87
CA TRP A 205 2.53 19.15 7.01
C TRP A 205 3.00 18.43 5.74
N LYS A 206 3.50 17.21 5.84
CA LYS A 206 3.87 16.38 4.68
C LYS A 206 2.68 16.12 3.76
N ASP A 207 1.51 15.77 4.33
CA ASP A 207 0.27 15.60 3.57
C ASP A 207 -0.18 16.87 2.84
N GLN A 208 0.11 18.05 3.41
CA GLN A 208 -0.19 19.36 2.82
C GLN A 208 0.96 19.90 1.95
N LEU A 209 2.03 19.13 1.78
CA LEU A 209 3.25 19.51 1.05
C LEU A 209 3.94 20.77 1.62
N ILE A 210 3.85 20.97 2.93
CA ILE A 210 4.55 22.05 3.64
C ILE A 210 5.95 21.56 4.02
N SER A 211 6.98 22.20 3.49
CA SER A 211 8.37 21.86 3.80
C SER A 211 8.78 22.31 5.22
N PRO A 212 9.87 21.73 5.78
CA PRO A 212 10.42 22.21 7.04
C PRO A 212 10.76 23.71 7.02
N GLU A 213 11.29 24.21 5.91
CA GLU A 213 11.63 25.63 5.72
C GLU A 213 10.40 26.52 5.69
N GLU A 214 9.32 26.07 5.04
CA GLU A 214 8.03 26.78 5.03
C GLU A 214 7.38 26.77 6.41
N ALA A 215 7.42 25.64 7.11
CA ALA A 215 6.91 25.55 8.49
C ALA A 215 7.65 26.52 9.43
N LEU A 216 8.97 26.68 9.29
CA LEU A 216 9.77 27.62 10.06
C LEU A 216 9.46 29.09 9.73
N LYS A 217 9.11 29.41 8.48
CA LYS A 217 8.79 30.77 8.02
C LYS A 217 7.34 31.15 8.34
N THR A 218 6.45 30.19 8.49
CA THR A 218 5.03 30.43 8.79
C THR A 218 4.88 31.00 10.22
N PRO A 219 4.17 32.11 10.41
CA PRO A 219 3.94 32.64 11.74
C PRO A 219 3.29 31.62 12.66
N ALA A 220 3.96 31.26 13.74
CA ALA A 220 3.46 30.29 14.71
C ALA A 220 2.25 30.86 15.46
N ARG A 221 1.21 30.05 15.62
CA ARG A 221 0.01 30.43 16.40
C ARG A 221 0.31 30.48 17.90
N ASP A 222 1.20 29.59 18.34
CA ASP A 222 1.63 29.45 19.73
C ASP A 222 3.07 28.89 19.83
N THR A 223 3.54 28.74 21.05
CA THR A 223 4.89 28.19 21.33
C THR A 223 5.05 26.75 20.85
N LYS A 224 3.98 25.94 20.85
CA LYS A 224 4.02 24.54 20.38
C LYS A 224 4.17 24.47 18.88
N ASP A 225 3.47 25.31 18.11
CA ASP A 225 3.62 25.41 16.66
C ASP A 225 5.05 25.79 16.28
N ALA A 226 5.64 26.80 16.96
CA ALA A 226 7.02 27.22 16.74
C ALA A 226 8.03 26.09 17.06
N LEU A 227 7.76 25.32 18.11
CA LEU A 227 8.59 24.20 18.50
C LEU A 227 8.45 23.03 17.51
N ALA A 228 7.22 22.76 17.08
CA ALA A 228 6.94 21.72 16.08
C ALA A 228 7.72 21.95 14.78
N ALA A 229 7.79 23.20 14.30
CA ALA A 229 8.56 23.53 13.09
C ALA A 229 10.06 23.27 13.25
N LYS A 230 10.63 23.59 14.42
CA LYS A 230 12.05 23.29 14.72
C LYS A 230 12.30 21.78 14.82
N VAL A 231 11.39 21.06 15.48
CA VAL A 231 11.45 19.60 15.60
C VAL A 231 11.36 18.95 14.23
N TYR A 232 10.47 19.43 13.36
CA TYR A 232 10.33 18.94 12.00
C TYR A 232 11.63 19.07 11.20
N ALA A 233 12.24 20.27 11.20
CA ALA A 233 13.50 20.49 10.49
C ALA A 233 14.65 19.61 11.01
N ALA A 234 14.75 19.41 12.32
CA ALA A 234 15.77 18.54 12.92
C ALA A 234 15.49 17.05 12.62
N TYR A 235 14.23 16.65 12.57
CA TYR A 235 13.80 15.29 12.25
C TYR A 235 14.17 14.93 10.79
N GLU A 236 13.78 15.75 9.82
CA GLU A 236 14.10 15.56 8.40
C GLU A 236 15.61 15.50 8.15
N LYS A 237 16.37 16.36 8.84
CA LYS A 237 17.83 16.32 8.77
C LYS A 237 18.38 14.97 9.22
N LYS A 238 17.87 14.40 10.32
CA LYS A 238 18.31 13.09 10.82
C LYS A 238 17.92 11.94 9.88
N LEU A 239 16.73 12.00 9.27
CA LEU A 239 16.34 11.01 8.26
C LEU A 239 17.27 11.06 7.05
N LYS A 240 17.60 12.26 6.58
CA LYS A 240 18.53 12.44 5.46
C LYS A 240 19.94 11.93 5.77
N GLU A 241 20.46 12.22 6.97
CA GLU A 241 21.74 11.72 7.44
C GLU A 241 21.78 10.19 7.52
N ALA A 242 20.68 9.56 7.95
CA ALA A 242 20.53 8.10 8.00
C ALA A 242 20.27 7.45 6.64
N GLY A 243 20.06 8.23 5.58
CA GLY A 243 19.62 7.71 4.28
C GLY A 243 18.29 6.96 4.40
N ALA A 244 17.33 7.52 5.10
CA ALA A 244 16.05 6.89 5.40
C ALA A 244 14.86 7.81 5.06
N PHE A 245 13.72 7.20 4.78
CA PHE A 245 12.41 7.85 4.66
C PHE A 245 11.45 7.25 5.68
N ASP A 246 10.60 8.06 6.28
CA ASP A 246 9.40 7.55 6.93
C ASP A 246 8.28 7.30 5.91
N PHE A 247 7.13 6.82 6.37
CA PHE A 247 6.02 6.47 5.48
C PHE A 247 5.46 7.69 4.73
N ASP A 248 5.37 8.84 5.41
CA ASP A 248 4.86 10.07 4.80
C ASP A 248 5.86 10.64 3.78
N ASP A 249 7.16 10.47 4.02
CA ASP A 249 8.23 10.88 3.12
C ASP A 249 8.16 10.19 1.76
N LEU A 250 7.72 8.95 1.71
CA LEU A 250 7.66 8.22 0.44
C LEU A 250 6.82 8.99 -0.59
N ILE A 251 5.69 9.52 -0.16
CA ILE A 251 4.82 10.32 -1.04
C ILE A 251 5.38 11.74 -1.17
N TYR A 252 5.72 12.39 -0.05
CA TYR A 252 6.21 13.75 -0.01
C TYR A 252 7.45 13.94 -0.90
N GLN A 253 8.48 13.14 -0.71
CA GLN A 253 9.72 13.23 -1.47
C GLN A 253 9.56 12.85 -2.95
N THR A 254 8.64 11.93 -3.27
CA THR A 254 8.30 11.64 -4.67
C THR A 254 7.64 12.85 -5.34
N VAL A 255 6.78 13.57 -4.63
CA VAL A 255 6.17 14.81 -5.14
C VAL A 255 7.24 15.88 -5.37
N ILE A 256 8.18 16.05 -4.43
CA ILE A 256 9.31 16.98 -4.60
C ILE A 256 10.14 16.60 -5.82
N LEU A 257 10.58 15.33 -5.92
CA LEU A 257 11.34 14.82 -7.06
C LEU A 257 10.65 15.15 -8.40
N LEU A 258 9.39 14.78 -8.55
CA LEU A 258 8.65 15.01 -9.78
C LEU A 258 8.33 16.50 -10.06
N SER A 259 8.32 17.33 -9.03
CA SER A 259 8.10 18.78 -9.19
C SER A 259 9.36 19.51 -9.63
N GLU A 260 10.52 19.14 -9.09
CA GLU A 260 11.81 19.82 -9.32
C GLU A 260 12.57 19.25 -10.53
N HIS A 261 12.40 17.94 -10.85
CA HIS A 261 13.09 17.25 -11.95
C HIS A 261 12.11 16.97 -13.11
N GLU A 262 12.12 17.86 -14.10
CA GLU A 262 11.21 17.78 -15.27
C GLU A 262 11.47 16.55 -16.13
N ASP A 263 12.71 16.16 -16.32
CA ASP A 263 13.14 15.00 -17.08
C ASP A 263 12.61 13.69 -16.44
N VAL A 264 12.65 13.57 -15.13
CA VAL A 264 12.07 12.44 -14.37
C VAL A 264 10.55 12.43 -14.53
N ARG A 265 9.90 13.60 -14.40
CA ARG A 265 8.45 13.72 -14.58
C ARG A 265 8.03 13.31 -15.99
N GLU A 266 8.68 13.83 -17.03
CA GLU A 266 8.40 13.49 -18.42
C GLU A 266 8.64 12.01 -18.73
N PHE A 267 9.68 11.40 -18.15
CA PHE A 267 9.92 9.96 -18.26
C PHE A 267 8.69 9.16 -17.81
N TYR A 268 8.10 9.46 -16.65
CA TYR A 268 6.95 8.73 -16.16
C TYR A 268 5.66 9.07 -16.90
N GLN A 269 5.43 10.32 -17.32
CA GLN A 269 4.31 10.72 -18.16
C GLN A 269 4.33 10.04 -19.54
N ASN A 270 5.50 9.86 -20.13
CA ASN A 270 5.67 9.13 -21.39
C ASN A 270 5.51 7.62 -21.23
N LYS A 271 5.94 7.07 -20.07
CA LYS A 271 5.80 5.65 -19.76
C LYS A 271 4.35 5.29 -19.47
N TYR A 272 3.70 6.01 -18.59
CA TYR A 272 2.33 5.73 -18.15
C TYR A 272 1.33 6.63 -18.87
N LYS A 273 0.83 6.15 -19.99
CA LYS A 273 -0.12 6.89 -20.84
C LYS A 273 -1.53 6.93 -20.26
N TYR A 274 -1.86 5.96 -19.41
CA TYR A 274 -3.14 5.87 -18.71
C TYR A 274 -2.88 5.67 -17.22
N LEU A 275 -3.50 6.54 -16.42
CA LEU A 275 -3.44 6.48 -14.97
C LEU A 275 -4.84 6.23 -14.43
N LEU A 276 -4.99 5.16 -13.62
CA LEU A 276 -6.25 4.82 -12.95
C LEU A 276 -6.03 4.86 -11.44
N VAL A 277 -6.95 5.46 -10.70
CA VAL A 277 -6.87 5.55 -9.23
C VAL A 277 -8.18 5.08 -8.63
N ASP A 278 -8.10 4.06 -7.76
CA ASP A 278 -9.26 3.55 -7.00
C ASP A 278 -9.38 4.28 -5.65
N GLU A 279 -10.56 4.23 -5.04
CA GLU A 279 -10.90 4.86 -3.73
C GLU A 279 -10.46 6.34 -3.64
N TYR A 280 -10.63 7.09 -4.72
CA TYR A 280 -10.10 8.45 -4.87
C TYR A 280 -10.59 9.44 -3.81
N GLN A 281 -11.74 9.19 -3.16
CA GLN A 281 -12.28 10.00 -2.06
C GLN A 281 -11.38 10.00 -0.81
N ASP A 282 -10.49 9.02 -0.67
CA ASP A 282 -9.60 8.87 0.48
C ASP A 282 -8.18 9.41 0.23
N THR A 283 -7.98 10.13 -0.89
CA THR A 283 -6.68 10.73 -1.21
C THR A 283 -6.37 11.98 -0.39
N SER A 284 -5.10 12.13 0.03
CA SER A 284 -4.56 13.37 0.63
C SER A 284 -4.19 14.40 -0.45
N VAL A 285 -3.83 15.63 -0.02
CA VAL A 285 -3.34 16.67 -0.94
C VAL A 285 -2.05 16.23 -1.63
N ALA A 286 -1.13 15.58 -0.90
CA ALA A 286 0.13 15.08 -1.47
C ALA A 286 -0.13 13.99 -2.51
N GLN A 287 -1.04 13.04 -2.24
CA GLN A 287 -1.43 12.00 -3.19
C GLN A 287 -2.12 12.57 -4.43
N PHE A 288 -3.00 13.54 -4.26
CA PHE A 288 -3.58 14.28 -5.38
C PHE A 288 -2.50 14.95 -6.25
N ARG A 289 -1.52 15.62 -5.60
CA ARG A 289 -0.43 16.27 -6.33
C ARG A 289 0.44 15.26 -7.08
N LEU A 290 0.76 14.12 -6.47
CA LEU A 290 1.47 13.01 -7.11
C LEU A 290 0.74 12.54 -8.38
N VAL A 291 -0.55 12.25 -8.26
CA VAL A 291 -1.40 11.83 -9.39
C VAL A 291 -1.38 12.89 -10.51
N SER A 292 -1.47 14.17 -10.13
CA SER A 292 -1.45 15.28 -11.10
C SER A 292 -0.12 15.40 -11.84
N LEU A 293 1.01 15.15 -11.16
CA LEU A 293 2.36 15.19 -11.76
C LEU A 293 2.61 13.98 -12.68
N LEU A 294 2.06 12.82 -12.35
CA LEU A 294 2.15 11.62 -13.17
C LEU A 294 1.21 11.64 -14.39
N THR A 295 0.16 12.46 -14.34
CA THR A 295 -0.78 12.60 -15.44
C THR A 295 -0.13 13.35 -16.61
N GLY A 296 -0.03 12.69 -17.76
CA GLY A 296 0.55 13.26 -18.98
C GLY A 296 -0.32 14.36 -19.62
N PRO A 297 0.17 15.01 -20.67
CA PRO A 297 -0.50 16.13 -21.33
C PRO A 297 -1.88 15.78 -21.91
N GLU A 298 -2.11 14.54 -22.30
CA GLU A 298 -3.38 14.05 -22.83
C GLU A 298 -4.46 13.87 -21.75
N LYS A 299 -4.07 13.95 -20.47
CA LYS A 299 -4.95 13.82 -19.30
C LYS A 299 -5.78 12.55 -19.30
N ASN A 300 -5.20 11.44 -19.72
CA ASN A 300 -5.85 10.13 -19.67
C ASN A 300 -5.83 9.59 -18.23
N ILE A 301 -6.58 10.24 -17.38
CA ILE A 301 -6.76 9.89 -15.96
C ILE A 301 -8.18 9.39 -15.72
N CYS A 302 -8.30 8.24 -15.06
CA CYS A 302 -9.57 7.69 -14.60
C CYS A 302 -9.54 7.55 -13.10
N VAL A 303 -10.41 8.24 -12.39
CA VAL A 303 -10.55 8.10 -10.95
C VAL A 303 -11.89 7.45 -10.62
N VAL A 304 -11.85 6.49 -9.69
CA VAL A 304 -13.02 5.80 -9.18
C VAL A 304 -13.11 6.04 -7.68
N GLY A 305 -14.28 6.37 -7.22
CA GLY A 305 -14.47 6.62 -5.79
C GLY A 305 -15.93 6.73 -5.40
N ASP A 306 -16.13 6.70 -4.10
CA ASP A 306 -17.43 6.82 -3.46
C ASP A 306 -17.38 7.97 -2.43
N ASP A 307 -17.91 9.13 -2.82
CA ASP A 307 -17.95 10.31 -1.94
C ASP A 307 -18.71 10.06 -0.63
N ASP A 308 -19.60 9.06 -0.58
CA ASP A 308 -20.33 8.64 0.63
C ASP A 308 -19.45 7.78 1.58
N GLN A 309 -18.31 7.26 1.11
CA GLN A 309 -17.37 6.43 1.88
C GLN A 309 -16.07 7.14 2.26
N SER A 310 -16.01 8.47 2.20
CA SER A 310 -14.84 9.25 2.64
C SER A 310 -14.74 9.25 4.17
N ILE A 311 -14.05 8.24 4.73
CA ILE A 311 -13.93 8.02 6.17
C ILE A 311 -12.51 8.17 6.72
N TYR A 312 -11.51 8.51 5.87
CA TYR A 312 -10.10 8.62 6.26
C TYR A 312 -9.61 10.07 6.47
N ARG A 313 -10.52 11.02 6.73
CA ARG A 313 -10.16 12.43 7.01
C ARG A 313 -9.15 12.56 8.15
N PHE A 314 -9.22 11.68 9.16
CA PHE A 314 -8.28 11.66 10.28
C PHE A 314 -6.85 11.21 9.89
N ARG A 315 -6.69 10.65 8.69
CA ARG A 315 -5.40 10.30 8.05
C ARG A 315 -4.99 11.24 6.94
N GLY A 316 -5.47 12.48 6.92
CA GLY A 316 -5.11 13.48 5.92
C GLY A 316 -5.92 13.43 4.62
N ALA A 317 -6.86 12.48 4.46
CA ALA A 317 -7.73 12.44 3.29
C ALA A 317 -8.60 13.69 3.19
N THR A 318 -8.85 14.16 1.97
CA THR A 318 -9.75 15.29 1.70
C THR A 318 -10.74 14.94 0.59
N ILE A 319 -12.02 15.01 0.95
CA ILE A 319 -13.12 14.78 0.00
C ILE A 319 -13.12 15.80 -1.16
N GLU A 320 -12.51 16.96 -0.95
CA GLU A 320 -12.40 18.02 -1.94
C GLU A 320 -11.75 17.54 -3.26
N ASN A 321 -10.85 16.55 -3.20
CA ASN A 321 -10.20 16.00 -4.37
C ASN A 321 -11.22 15.39 -5.35
N ILE A 322 -12.16 14.60 -4.87
CA ILE A 322 -13.19 13.98 -5.72
C ILE A 322 -14.31 14.97 -6.05
N LEU A 323 -14.70 15.83 -5.11
CA LEU A 323 -15.75 16.83 -5.35
C LEU A 323 -15.35 17.86 -6.41
N ASN A 324 -14.08 18.29 -6.42
CA ASN A 324 -13.55 19.30 -7.33
C ASN A 324 -12.88 18.72 -8.59
N PHE A 325 -12.91 17.42 -8.82
CA PHE A 325 -12.20 16.78 -9.93
C PHE A 325 -12.57 17.39 -11.29
N GLU A 326 -13.83 17.61 -11.56
CA GLU A 326 -14.34 18.20 -12.82
C GLU A 326 -13.87 19.65 -13.01
N ARG A 327 -13.68 20.39 -11.92
CA ARG A 327 -13.16 21.77 -11.97
C ARG A 327 -11.68 21.79 -12.32
N ILE A 328 -10.93 20.83 -11.80
CA ILE A 328 -9.46 20.70 -12.00
C ILE A 328 -9.18 20.16 -13.39
N TYR A 329 -9.85 19.10 -13.78
CA TYR A 329 -9.70 18.46 -15.08
C TYR A 329 -10.87 18.85 -16.00
N LYS A 330 -10.73 19.97 -16.71
CA LYS A 330 -11.75 20.42 -17.65
C LYS A 330 -11.98 19.39 -18.75
N GLY A 331 -13.26 19.16 -19.10
CA GLY A 331 -13.65 18.15 -20.07
C GLY A 331 -13.88 16.77 -19.47
N THR A 332 -13.87 16.66 -18.13
CA THR A 332 -14.16 15.40 -17.43
C THR A 332 -15.53 14.83 -17.84
N ARG A 333 -15.54 13.55 -18.21
CA ARG A 333 -16.77 12.75 -18.26
C ARG A 333 -17.03 12.19 -16.87
N THR A 334 -18.25 12.37 -16.35
CA THR A 334 -18.67 11.80 -15.07
C THR A 334 -19.72 10.72 -15.28
N ILE A 335 -19.48 9.53 -14.75
CA ILE A 335 -20.37 8.35 -14.84
C ILE A 335 -20.72 7.91 -13.42
N ARG A 336 -22.02 7.59 -13.17
CA ARG A 336 -22.51 7.12 -11.88
C ARG A 336 -22.83 5.63 -11.94
N LEU A 337 -22.28 4.86 -11.00
CA LEU A 337 -22.60 3.44 -10.82
C LEU A 337 -23.46 3.29 -9.57
N GLU A 338 -24.79 3.22 -9.77
CA GLU A 338 -25.77 3.21 -8.68
C GLU A 338 -26.37 1.81 -8.44
N GLN A 339 -26.24 0.89 -9.40
CA GLN A 339 -26.70 -0.48 -9.21
C GLN A 339 -25.75 -1.25 -8.30
N ASN A 340 -26.27 -1.70 -7.15
CA ASN A 340 -25.55 -2.53 -6.19
C ASN A 340 -25.80 -4.02 -6.49
N TYR A 341 -24.73 -4.82 -6.44
CA TYR A 341 -24.73 -6.26 -6.65
C TYR A 341 -24.44 -7.08 -5.39
N ARG A 342 -24.13 -6.39 -4.27
CA ARG A 342 -23.73 -7.00 -3.01
C ARG A 342 -24.90 -7.26 -2.08
N SER A 343 -25.73 -6.25 -1.88
CA SER A 343 -26.72 -6.19 -0.79
C SER A 343 -28.14 -6.32 -1.29
N THR A 344 -29.05 -6.70 -0.39
CA THR A 344 -30.50 -6.66 -0.61
C THR A 344 -31.07 -5.26 -0.40
N SER A 345 -32.33 -5.01 -0.83
CA SER A 345 -32.91 -3.67 -0.81
C SER A 345 -33.15 -3.15 0.62
N ASN A 346 -33.45 -4.01 1.61
CA ASN A 346 -33.61 -3.58 3.01
C ASN A 346 -32.32 -2.98 3.58
N ILE A 347 -31.16 -3.58 3.29
CA ILE A 347 -29.85 -3.06 3.69
C ILE A 347 -29.58 -1.71 2.99
N LEU A 348 -29.83 -1.63 1.68
CA LEU A 348 -29.59 -0.40 0.92
C LEU A 348 -30.52 0.74 1.33
N ASN A 349 -31.77 0.46 1.63
CA ASN A 349 -32.72 1.46 2.11
C ASN A 349 -32.27 2.05 3.45
N ALA A 350 -31.82 1.19 4.39
CA ALA A 350 -31.27 1.66 5.65
C ALA A 350 -30.01 2.53 5.44
N ALA A 351 -29.08 2.08 4.57
CA ALA A 351 -27.87 2.83 4.26
C ALA A 351 -28.18 4.18 3.56
N ASN A 352 -29.10 4.20 2.59
CA ASN A 352 -29.55 5.42 1.91
C ASN A 352 -30.17 6.41 2.91
N CYS A 353 -30.99 5.94 3.88
CA CYS A 353 -31.55 6.81 4.92
C CYS A 353 -30.46 7.43 5.80
N VAL A 354 -29.44 6.68 6.19
CA VAL A 354 -28.34 7.22 7.00
C VAL A 354 -27.52 8.25 6.22
N ILE A 355 -27.15 7.95 4.98
CA ILE A 355 -26.26 8.83 4.20
C ILE A 355 -26.93 10.12 3.73
N GLN A 356 -28.25 10.19 3.70
CA GLN A 356 -28.99 11.42 3.35
C GLN A 356 -28.72 12.58 4.31
N HIS A 357 -28.26 12.30 5.53
CA HIS A 357 -27.88 13.33 6.50
C HIS A 357 -26.54 14.03 6.15
N ASN A 358 -25.74 13.46 5.25
CA ASN A 358 -24.52 14.12 4.77
C ASN A 358 -24.86 15.15 3.69
N THR A 359 -24.34 16.37 3.86
CA THR A 359 -24.59 17.50 2.95
C THR A 359 -23.50 17.67 1.88
N GLU A 360 -22.26 17.27 2.18
CA GLU A 360 -21.09 17.38 1.29
C GLU A 360 -20.98 16.13 0.40
N ARG A 361 -21.86 16.04 -0.63
CA ARG A 361 -21.87 14.88 -1.54
C ARG A 361 -22.36 15.25 -2.94
N LYS A 362 -21.93 14.49 -3.96
CA LYS A 362 -22.40 14.65 -5.35
C LYS A 362 -23.78 14.04 -5.60
N GLY A 363 -24.33 13.33 -4.62
CA GLY A 363 -25.67 12.73 -4.65
C GLY A 363 -25.77 11.53 -5.59
N LYS A 364 -26.06 10.37 -5.01
CA LYS A 364 -26.43 9.12 -5.68
C LYS A 364 -27.38 8.34 -4.80
N THR A 365 -28.16 7.44 -5.39
CA THR A 365 -29.06 6.56 -4.66
C THR A 365 -28.82 5.12 -5.10
N LEU A 366 -28.39 4.29 -4.18
CA LEU A 366 -28.12 2.89 -4.48
C LEU A 366 -29.42 2.10 -4.59
N TRP A 367 -29.49 1.25 -5.60
CA TRP A 367 -30.59 0.32 -5.82
C TRP A 367 -30.06 -1.06 -6.22
N THR A 368 -30.86 -2.11 -6.04
CA THR A 368 -30.47 -3.49 -6.35
C THR A 368 -31.60 -4.29 -6.99
N LYS A 369 -31.22 -5.38 -7.67
CA LYS A 369 -32.13 -6.42 -8.16
C LYS A 369 -32.14 -7.67 -7.26
N ASN A 370 -31.41 -7.66 -6.12
CA ASN A 370 -31.24 -8.82 -5.24
C ASN A 370 -32.45 -9.11 -4.32
N GLY A 371 -33.61 -8.48 -4.57
CA GLY A 371 -34.79 -8.65 -3.73
C GLY A 371 -34.74 -7.88 -2.43
N GLU A 372 -35.73 -8.12 -1.55
CA GLU A 372 -35.86 -7.37 -0.28
C GLU A 372 -34.85 -7.82 0.77
N GLY A 373 -34.65 -9.13 0.92
CA GLY A 373 -33.84 -9.71 1.98
C GLY A 373 -34.43 -9.54 3.39
N ASP A 374 -33.65 -9.91 4.39
CA ASP A 374 -34.03 -9.78 5.78
C ASP A 374 -34.01 -8.32 6.24
N LYS A 375 -34.80 -8.01 7.26
CA LYS A 375 -34.82 -6.68 7.89
C LYS A 375 -33.57 -6.48 8.74
N VAL A 376 -33.06 -5.25 8.75
CA VAL A 376 -32.02 -4.85 9.70
C VAL A 376 -32.58 -4.92 11.13
N GLN A 377 -31.88 -5.66 12.00
CA GLN A 377 -32.25 -5.81 13.40
C GLN A 377 -31.46 -4.83 14.26
N VAL A 378 -32.09 -4.33 15.31
CA VAL A 378 -31.44 -3.49 16.33
C VAL A 378 -31.63 -4.16 17.68
N TYR A 379 -30.50 -4.45 18.34
CA TYR A 379 -30.47 -4.98 19.69
C TYR A 379 -29.85 -3.95 20.64
N THR A 380 -30.49 -3.72 21.79
CA THR A 380 -29.94 -2.83 22.81
C THR A 380 -29.54 -3.70 23.99
N ALA A 381 -28.23 -3.89 24.15
CA ALA A 381 -27.68 -4.68 25.26
C ALA A 381 -27.71 -3.90 26.58
N GLU A 382 -27.83 -4.61 27.69
CA GLU A 382 -27.74 -4.05 29.06
C GLU A 382 -26.29 -3.68 29.42
N ASN A 383 -25.32 -4.44 28.92
CA ASN A 383 -23.87 -4.27 29.12
C ASN A 383 -23.09 -5.01 28.05
N GLU A 384 -21.74 -4.90 28.10
CA GLU A 384 -20.84 -5.50 27.11
C GLU A 384 -20.87 -7.03 27.11
N GLN A 385 -21.22 -7.68 28.24
CA GLN A 385 -21.34 -9.14 28.32
C GLN A 385 -22.62 -9.63 27.65
N ASP A 386 -23.70 -8.91 27.82
CA ASP A 386 -24.98 -9.16 27.17
C ASP A 386 -24.86 -8.97 25.66
N GLU A 387 -24.14 -7.91 25.20
CA GLU A 387 -23.84 -7.69 23.79
C GLU A 387 -23.07 -8.89 23.19
N ALA A 388 -22.00 -9.33 23.84
CA ALA A 388 -21.17 -10.45 23.38
C ALA A 388 -21.95 -11.78 23.36
N SER A 389 -22.81 -12.01 24.36
CA SER A 389 -23.69 -13.18 24.44
C SER A 389 -24.69 -13.20 23.28
N HIS A 390 -25.37 -12.06 23.06
CA HIS A 390 -26.34 -11.93 21.97
C HIS A 390 -25.69 -12.20 20.59
N ILE A 391 -24.50 -11.63 20.34
CA ILE A 391 -23.76 -11.88 19.09
C ILE A 391 -23.48 -13.38 18.93
N ALA A 392 -23.00 -14.05 19.98
CA ALA A 392 -22.72 -15.48 19.97
C ALA A 392 -23.98 -16.33 19.72
N ASP A 393 -25.13 -15.94 20.31
CA ASP A 393 -26.39 -16.62 20.11
C ASP A 393 -26.89 -16.52 18.65
N VAL A 394 -26.78 -15.33 18.05
CA VAL A 394 -27.12 -15.11 16.62
C VAL A 394 -26.24 -15.96 15.71
N ILE A 395 -24.92 -15.98 15.95
CA ILE A 395 -23.99 -16.85 15.21
C ILE A 395 -24.37 -18.32 15.39
N GLY A 396 -24.60 -18.76 16.64
CA GLY A 396 -24.97 -20.12 16.96
C GLY A 396 -26.29 -20.57 16.31
N GLN A 397 -27.25 -19.67 16.15
CA GLN A 397 -28.48 -19.93 15.42
C GLN A 397 -28.21 -20.11 13.92
N HIS A 398 -27.45 -19.21 13.30
CA HIS A 398 -27.13 -19.31 11.87
C HIS A 398 -26.33 -20.58 11.55
N LEU A 399 -25.42 -21.01 12.42
CA LEU A 399 -24.70 -22.28 12.25
C LEU A 399 -25.64 -23.50 12.29
N LYS A 400 -26.69 -23.49 13.15
CA LYS A 400 -27.71 -24.56 13.18
C LYS A 400 -28.55 -24.60 11.91
N GLU A 401 -28.69 -23.49 11.22
CA GLU A 401 -29.38 -23.34 9.95
C GLU A 401 -28.51 -23.72 8.73
N GLY A 402 -27.22 -24.11 8.98
CA GLY A 402 -26.28 -24.56 7.95
C GLY A 402 -25.34 -23.48 7.43
N GLY A 403 -25.26 -22.32 8.09
CA GLY A 403 -24.28 -21.28 7.80
C GLY A 403 -22.88 -21.61 8.34
N HIS A 404 -21.89 -20.78 8.03
CA HIS A 404 -20.49 -20.92 8.44
C HIS A 404 -20.04 -19.75 9.31
N LEU A 405 -19.01 -19.96 10.14
CA LEU A 405 -18.41 -18.89 10.94
C LEU A 405 -17.87 -17.75 10.06
N ALA A 406 -17.28 -18.09 8.92
CA ALA A 406 -16.77 -17.14 7.95
C ALA A 406 -17.84 -16.22 7.30
N ASP A 407 -19.14 -16.54 7.47
CA ASP A 407 -20.24 -15.69 6.99
C ASP A 407 -20.47 -14.47 7.90
N HIS A 408 -19.78 -14.39 9.06
CA HIS A 408 -19.98 -13.37 10.07
C HIS A 408 -18.79 -12.44 10.20
N ALA A 409 -19.07 -11.14 10.32
CA ALA A 409 -18.10 -10.10 10.65
C ALA A 409 -18.66 -9.17 11.72
N ILE A 410 -17.84 -8.83 12.72
CA ILE A 410 -18.19 -7.91 13.80
C ILE A 410 -17.39 -6.62 13.61
N LEU A 411 -18.08 -5.51 13.39
CA LEU A 411 -17.47 -4.21 13.19
C LEU A 411 -17.68 -3.34 14.43
N TYR A 412 -16.62 -2.68 14.88
CA TYR A 412 -16.65 -1.78 16.02
C TYR A 412 -15.86 -0.49 15.75
N ARG A 413 -16.13 0.57 16.50
CA ARG A 413 -15.51 1.88 16.31
C ARG A 413 -14.15 1.99 17.00
N MET A 414 -13.96 1.35 18.14
CA MET A 414 -12.74 1.44 18.95
C MET A 414 -12.21 0.05 19.28
N ASN A 415 -10.90 -0.15 19.21
CA ASN A 415 -10.28 -1.44 19.51
C ASN A 415 -10.62 -1.98 20.91
N ALA A 416 -10.85 -1.10 21.90
CA ALA A 416 -11.26 -1.52 23.25
C ALA A 416 -12.58 -2.29 23.28
N GLN A 417 -13.46 -2.12 22.28
CA GLN A 417 -14.73 -2.82 22.19
C GLN A 417 -14.58 -4.29 21.80
N SER A 418 -13.45 -4.71 21.23
CA SER A 418 -13.21 -6.11 20.90
C SER A 418 -12.98 -7.00 22.13
N ALA A 419 -12.39 -6.46 23.20
CA ALA A 419 -11.93 -7.26 24.34
C ALA A 419 -13.05 -8.06 25.06
N PRO A 420 -14.25 -7.52 25.36
CA PRO A 420 -15.36 -8.29 25.91
C PRO A 420 -15.83 -9.41 24.96
N ILE A 421 -15.92 -9.12 23.67
CA ILE A 421 -16.35 -10.07 22.64
C ILE A 421 -15.33 -11.21 22.51
N GLU A 422 -14.05 -10.88 22.39
CA GLU A 422 -12.94 -11.85 22.31
C GLU A 422 -12.92 -12.77 23.55
N SER A 423 -13.03 -12.18 24.75
CA SER A 423 -13.08 -12.93 26.01
C SER A 423 -14.27 -13.89 26.06
N TYR A 424 -15.43 -13.48 25.56
CA TYR A 424 -16.63 -14.33 25.51
C TYR A 424 -16.42 -15.46 24.48
N PHE A 425 -15.98 -15.17 23.28
CA PHE A 425 -15.76 -16.15 22.21
C PHE A 425 -14.72 -17.19 22.59
N THR A 426 -13.61 -16.76 23.21
CA THR A 426 -12.57 -17.67 23.73
C THR A 426 -13.15 -18.66 24.73
N ARG A 427 -13.97 -18.19 25.71
CA ARG A 427 -14.62 -19.05 26.69
C ARG A 427 -15.66 -19.97 26.07
N ALA A 428 -16.39 -19.49 25.07
CA ALA A 428 -17.41 -20.27 24.36
C ALA A 428 -16.81 -21.22 23.28
N GLY A 429 -15.50 -21.17 23.05
CA GLY A 429 -14.83 -21.99 22.02
C GLY A 429 -15.21 -21.61 20.59
N ILE A 430 -15.60 -20.35 20.35
CA ILE A 430 -15.96 -19.84 19.01
C ILE A 430 -14.67 -19.40 18.29
N PRO A 431 -14.27 -20.06 17.18
CA PRO A 431 -13.13 -19.64 16.38
C PRO A 431 -13.33 -18.22 15.83
N HIS A 432 -12.39 -17.33 16.12
CA HIS A 432 -12.45 -15.93 15.69
C HIS A 432 -11.06 -15.37 15.41
N LYS A 433 -11.01 -14.30 14.64
CA LYS A 433 -9.78 -13.55 14.34
C LYS A 433 -10.03 -12.05 14.44
N ILE A 434 -9.20 -11.36 15.21
CA ILE A 434 -9.19 -9.90 15.26
C ILE A 434 -8.24 -9.38 14.15
N VAL A 435 -8.80 -8.54 13.28
CA VAL A 435 -8.01 -7.82 12.28
C VAL A 435 -7.51 -6.52 12.89
N GLY A 436 -6.20 -6.23 12.78
CA GLY A 436 -5.55 -5.06 13.40
C GLY A 436 -4.89 -5.35 14.76
N GLY A 437 -4.60 -6.64 15.06
CA GLY A 437 -3.79 -7.06 16.21
C GLY A 437 -2.29 -6.77 16.03
N GLN A 438 -1.45 -7.27 16.96
CA GLN A 438 0.01 -7.12 16.85
C GLN A 438 0.53 -7.88 15.61
N ARG A 439 1.17 -7.17 14.70
CA ARG A 439 1.72 -7.74 13.46
C ARG A 439 2.86 -8.70 13.76
N PHE A 440 3.04 -9.72 12.92
CA PHE A 440 4.19 -10.62 12.98
C PHE A 440 5.52 -9.84 12.92
N ASN A 441 5.62 -8.89 12.00
CA ASN A 441 6.81 -8.06 11.81
C ASN A 441 7.07 -7.05 12.96
N ASP A 442 6.10 -6.82 13.85
CA ASP A 442 6.23 -5.95 15.03
C ASP A 442 6.76 -6.70 16.26
N ARG A 443 6.85 -8.02 16.21
CA ARG A 443 7.43 -8.84 17.29
C ARG A 443 8.91 -8.52 17.47
N LYS A 444 9.35 -8.48 18.73
CA LYS A 444 10.71 -8.02 19.09
C LYS A 444 11.79 -8.77 18.32
N GLU A 445 11.75 -10.10 18.36
CA GLU A 445 12.73 -10.98 17.70
C GLU A 445 12.76 -10.81 16.19
N VAL A 446 11.60 -10.64 15.57
CA VAL A 446 11.47 -10.41 14.12
C VAL A 446 12.07 -9.06 13.74
N LYS A 447 11.73 -7.99 14.46
CA LYS A 447 12.29 -6.64 14.26
C LYS A 447 13.80 -6.60 14.49
N ASP A 448 14.31 -7.35 15.46
CA ASP A 448 15.75 -7.40 15.73
C ASP A 448 16.49 -8.04 14.55
N ILE A 449 16.01 -9.17 14.02
CA ILE A 449 16.58 -9.80 12.83
C ILE A 449 16.46 -8.89 11.59
N HIS A 450 15.31 -8.31 11.33
CA HIS A 450 15.17 -7.34 10.25
C HIS A 450 16.09 -6.13 10.39
N SER A 451 16.39 -5.70 11.63
CA SER A 451 17.36 -4.61 11.87
C SER A 451 18.79 -5.03 11.52
N TYR A 452 19.19 -6.28 11.79
CA TYR A 452 20.45 -6.82 11.29
C TYR A 452 20.52 -6.85 9.77
N MET A 453 19.48 -7.36 9.12
CA MET A 453 19.39 -7.38 7.66
C MET A 453 19.48 -5.96 7.09
N SER A 454 18.82 -5.00 7.72
CA SER A 454 18.79 -3.60 7.28
C SER A 454 20.14 -2.89 7.36
N ILE A 455 20.95 -3.11 8.39
CA ILE A 455 22.30 -2.51 8.47
C ILE A 455 23.26 -3.10 7.45
N VAL A 456 23.00 -4.32 6.96
CA VAL A 456 23.79 -4.91 5.86
C VAL A 456 23.42 -4.22 4.54
N ALA A 457 22.14 -3.95 4.30
CA ALA A 457 21.66 -3.22 3.12
C ALA A 457 22.01 -1.72 3.17
N ASN A 458 21.89 -1.08 4.35
CA ASN A 458 22.20 0.34 4.56
C ASN A 458 23.10 0.53 5.79
N PRO A 459 24.45 0.60 5.63
CA PRO A 459 25.39 0.78 6.72
C PRO A 459 25.28 2.10 7.50
N ARG A 460 24.49 3.06 6.99
CA ARG A 460 24.26 4.37 7.63
C ARG A 460 23.04 4.39 8.54
N ASP A 461 22.34 3.27 8.67
CA ASP A 461 21.16 3.17 9.54
C ASP A 461 21.53 3.04 11.01
N ASP A 462 21.93 4.14 11.60
CA ASP A 462 22.34 4.21 13.00
C ASP A 462 21.17 3.92 13.97
N VAL A 463 19.92 4.11 13.54
CA VAL A 463 18.74 3.85 14.37
C VAL A 463 18.57 2.35 14.60
N ARG A 464 18.67 1.55 13.54
CA ARG A 464 18.58 0.10 13.61
C ARG A 464 19.87 -0.51 14.20
N LEU A 465 21.03 0.09 13.94
CA LEU A 465 22.27 -0.31 14.59
C LEU A 465 22.17 -0.17 16.11
N ARG A 466 21.68 0.95 16.64
CA ARG A 466 21.47 1.16 18.08
C ARG A 466 20.56 0.12 18.71
N ARG A 467 19.58 -0.39 17.95
CA ARG A 467 18.66 -1.43 18.41
C ARG A 467 19.37 -2.74 18.67
N ILE A 468 20.32 -3.14 17.80
CA ILE A 468 20.86 -4.50 17.75
C ILE A 468 22.30 -4.63 18.23
N ILE A 469 23.05 -3.55 18.39
CA ILE A 469 24.46 -3.59 18.74
C ILE A 469 24.75 -4.37 20.04
N ASN A 470 23.81 -4.36 20.98
CA ASN A 470 23.87 -5.12 22.24
C ASN A 470 22.72 -6.14 22.40
N GLU A 471 22.12 -6.57 21.32
CA GLU A 471 21.05 -7.59 21.30
C GLU A 471 21.39 -8.68 20.26
N PRO A 472 21.83 -9.88 20.64
CA PRO A 472 22.09 -10.40 22.00
C PRO A 472 23.15 -9.62 22.79
N ALA A 473 23.13 -9.76 24.11
CA ALA A 473 24.02 -8.99 25.01
C ALA A 473 25.51 -9.21 24.71
N ARG A 474 26.25 -8.11 24.39
CA ARG A 474 27.65 -8.11 23.99
C ARG A 474 28.56 -7.27 24.90
N LYS A 475 28.04 -6.84 26.05
CA LYS A 475 28.75 -5.93 26.99
C LYS A 475 29.01 -4.53 26.39
N ILE A 476 28.20 -4.11 25.42
CA ILE A 476 28.24 -2.76 24.85
C ILE A 476 27.11 -1.96 25.52
N GLY A 477 27.48 -1.20 26.56
CA GLY A 477 26.52 -0.46 27.37
C GLY A 477 26.04 0.84 26.69
N ALA A 478 24.93 1.40 27.19
CA ALA A 478 24.34 2.63 26.67
C ALA A 478 25.33 3.80 26.58
N THR A 479 26.22 3.96 27.59
CA THR A 479 27.25 5.00 27.56
C THR A 479 28.22 4.83 26.38
N THR A 480 28.60 3.59 26.06
CA THR A 480 29.47 3.30 24.91
C THR A 480 28.76 3.66 23.59
N ILE A 481 27.50 3.32 23.48
CA ILE A 481 26.67 3.62 22.30
C ILE A 481 26.57 5.13 22.10
N GLU A 482 26.36 5.90 23.17
CA GLU A 482 26.32 7.38 23.08
C GLU A 482 27.68 7.97 22.66
N VAL A 483 28.80 7.42 23.18
CA VAL A 483 30.13 7.86 22.75
C VAL A 483 30.38 7.59 21.27
N ILE A 484 29.95 6.42 20.76
CA ILE A 484 30.04 6.10 19.33
C ILE A 484 29.22 7.09 18.50
N ALA A 485 28.00 7.38 18.93
CA ALA A 485 27.13 8.31 18.24
C ALA A 485 27.66 9.76 18.23
N ASP A 486 28.23 10.21 19.36
CA ASP A 486 28.86 11.54 19.44
C ASP A 486 30.09 11.64 18.51
N LEU A 487 30.88 10.57 18.40
CA LEU A 487 32.04 10.51 17.50
C LEU A 487 31.59 10.50 16.03
N ALA A 488 30.59 9.71 15.71
CA ALA A 488 29.99 9.65 14.38
C ALA A 488 29.48 11.03 13.95
N ALA A 489 28.68 11.69 14.80
CA ALA A 489 28.14 13.03 14.55
C ALA A 489 29.24 14.10 14.38
N GLN A 490 30.31 14.05 15.21
CA GLN A 490 31.43 15.00 15.12
C GLN A 490 32.21 14.87 13.81
N GLN A 491 32.27 13.68 13.23
CA GLN A 491 33.05 13.40 12.02
C GLN A 491 32.19 13.34 10.75
N GLY A 492 30.86 13.35 10.88
CA GLY A 492 29.92 13.22 9.75
C GLY A 492 29.95 11.83 9.10
N ILE A 493 30.25 10.78 9.87
CA ILE A 493 30.30 9.37 9.45
C ILE A 493 29.26 8.53 10.19
N SER A 494 29.03 7.29 9.75
CA SER A 494 28.11 6.38 10.44
C SER A 494 28.67 5.86 11.76
N MET A 495 27.81 5.41 12.67
CA MET A 495 28.24 4.71 13.88
C MET A 495 29.01 3.41 13.56
N LEU A 496 28.67 2.75 12.46
CA LEU A 496 29.33 1.55 12.00
C LEU A 496 30.78 1.83 11.56
N ASP A 497 31.02 2.97 10.90
CA ASP A 497 32.38 3.44 10.56
C ASP A 497 33.22 3.70 11.83
N VAL A 498 32.64 4.27 12.87
CA VAL A 498 33.32 4.45 14.16
C VAL A 498 33.65 3.10 14.79
N ILE A 499 32.76 2.10 14.71
CA ILE A 499 32.96 0.76 15.26
C ILE A 499 34.11 0.04 14.54
N SER A 500 34.17 0.15 13.20
CA SER A 500 35.21 -0.48 12.38
C SER A 500 36.62 0.02 12.71
N HIS A 501 36.72 1.25 13.25
CA HIS A 501 37.98 1.90 13.64
C HIS A 501 38.03 2.23 15.15
N ALA A 502 37.38 1.41 15.97
CA ALA A 502 37.21 1.67 17.41
C ALA A 502 38.53 1.82 18.17
N ASP A 503 39.62 1.22 17.69
CA ASP A 503 40.98 1.31 18.24
C ASP A 503 41.62 2.69 18.07
N GLN A 504 41.14 3.50 17.14
CA GLN A 504 41.63 4.86 16.89
C GLN A 504 41.06 5.89 17.88
N TYR A 505 40.04 5.52 18.64
CA TYR A 505 39.32 6.43 19.54
C TYR A 505 39.64 6.13 21.02
N ALA A 506 40.42 6.98 21.66
CA ALA A 506 40.80 6.81 23.06
C ALA A 506 39.59 6.67 24.01
N LYS A 507 38.46 7.33 23.70
CA LYS A 507 37.21 7.22 24.46
C LYS A 507 36.58 5.81 24.42
N LEU A 508 36.93 4.99 23.44
CA LEU A 508 36.39 3.64 23.25
C LEU A 508 37.37 2.53 23.74
N SER A 509 38.52 2.87 24.33
CA SER A 509 39.58 1.95 24.72
C SER A 509 39.10 0.74 25.53
N ARG A 510 38.10 0.91 26.40
CA ARG A 510 37.53 -0.19 27.22
C ARG A 510 36.53 -1.06 26.47
N ALA A 511 36.04 -0.62 25.31
CA ALA A 511 35.04 -1.30 24.53
C ALA A 511 35.57 -1.88 23.21
N ILE A 512 36.85 -1.73 22.89
CA ILE A 512 37.43 -2.16 21.59
C ILE A 512 37.11 -3.64 21.31
N ALA A 513 37.33 -4.54 22.24
CA ALA A 513 37.13 -5.96 22.00
C ALA A 513 35.65 -6.34 21.75
N PRO A 514 34.64 -5.86 22.51
CA PRO A 514 33.25 -6.05 22.17
C PRO A 514 32.85 -5.43 20.84
N LEU A 515 33.35 -4.24 20.48
CA LEU A 515 33.04 -3.55 19.24
C LEU A 515 33.61 -4.29 18.03
N PHE A 516 34.84 -4.78 18.10
CA PHE A 516 35.42 -5.60 17.04
C PHE A 516 34.75 -6.97 16.88
N LYS A 517 34.22 -7.56 17.97
CA LYS A 517 33.35 -8.74 17.83
C LYS A 517 32.06 -8.45 17.08
N PHE A 518 31.47 -7.28 17.31
CA PHE A 518 30.28 -6.86 16.54
C PHE A 518 30.65 -6.58 15.07
N TRP A 519 31.79 -5.95 14.82
CA TRP A 519 32.30 -5.72 13.48
C TRP A 519 32.57 -7.03 12.71
N ASP A 520 33.15 -8.03 13.36
CA ASP A 520 33.36 -9.38 12.77
C ASP A 520 32.01 -10.04 12.40
N ILE A 521 31.01 -9.91 13.24
CA ILE A 521 29.64 -10.36 12.92
C ILE A 521 29.13 -9.66 11.66
N TYR A 522 29.22 -8.34 11.59
CA TYR A 522 28.77 -7.57 10.44
C TYR A 522 29.48 -8.00 9.15
N GLN A 523 30.80 -8.17 9.17
CA GLN A 523 31.56 -8.64 8.01
C GLN A 523 31.11 -10.03 7.53
N LYS A 524 30.88 -10.96 8.46
CA LYS A 524 30.35 -12.29 8.13
C LYS A 524 28.96 -12.25 7.53
N LEU A 525 28.12 -11.32 7.95
CA LEU A 525 26.81 -11.13 7.36
C LEU A 525 26.90 -10.56 5.93
N GLN A 526 27.83 -9.63 5.67
CA GLN A 526 28.09 -9.16 4.31
C GLN A 526 28.56 -10.29 3.39
N GLU A 527 29.55 -11.09 3.84
CA GLU A 527 30.03 -12.25 3.10
C GLU A 527 28.92 -13.28 2.83
N SER A 528 28.04 -13.51 3.81
CA SER A 528 26.90 -14.41 3.64
C SER A 528 25.92 -13.89 2.58
N LEU A 529 25.60 -12.60 2.57
CA LEU A 529 24.71 -12.01 1.56
C LEU A 529 25.29 -12.10 0.14
N GLU A 530 26.61 -11.98 -0.02
CA GLU A 530 27.28 -12.06 -1.32
C GLU A 530 27.37 -13.51 -1.86
N THR A 531 27.36 -14.51 -0.99
CA THR A 531 27.69 -15.90 -1.36
C THR A 531 26.51 -16.87 -1.29
N LYS A 532 25.42 -16.50 -0.64
CA LYS A 532 24.27 -17.36 -0.37
C LYS A 532 22.95 -16.81 -0.93
N THR A 533 21.94 -17.66 -0.96
CA THR A 533 20.57 -17.22 -1.25
C THR A 533 20.01 -16.39 -0.09
N LEU A 534 18.98 -15.57 -0.37
CA LEU A 534 18.44 -14.65 0.63
C LEU A 534 17.81 -15.37 1.84
N ASP A 535 17.22 -16.54 1.66
CA ASP A 535 16.69 -17.37 2.74
C ASP A 535 17.79 -18.04 3.57
N GLU A 536 18.89 -18.47 2.93
CA GLU A 536 20.09 -18.93 3.63
C GLU A 536 20.76 -17.78 4.41
N PHE A 537 20.84 -16.58 3.82
CA PHE A 537 21.32 -15.38 4.50
C PHE A 537 20.45 -15.06 5.73
N ALA A 538 19.12 -15.13 5.64
CA ALA A 538 18.23 -14.91 6.77
C ALA A 538 18.48 -15.91 7.91
N SER A 539 18.75 -17.19 7.58
CA SER A 539 19.15 -18.20 8.54
C SER A 539 20.51 -17.88 9.18
N ASP A 540 21.47 -17.44 8.38
CA ASP A 540 22.80 -17.05 8.87
C ASP A 540 22.73 -15.82 9.78
N VAL A 541 21.88 -14.86 9.52
CA VAL A 541 21.65 -13.72 10.43
C VAL A 541 21.26 -14.22 11.81
N ILE A 542 20.36 -15.18 11.92
CA ILE A 542 19.92 -15.75 13.19
C ILE A 542 21.05 -16.49 13.91
N GLU A 543 21.88 -17.24 13.18
CA GLU A 543 22.96 -18.07 13.75
C GLU A 543 24.23 -17.25 14.08
N ILE A 544 24.72 -16.45 13.12
CA ILE A 544 25.96 -15.68 13.26
C ILE A 544 25.87 -14.63 14.36
N THR A 545 24.69 -14.00 14.50
CA THR A 545 24.45 -13.02 15.57
C THR A 545 24.34 -13.64 16.94
N GLY A 546 24.13 -14.97 17.04
CA GLY A 546 23.88 -15.71 18.27
C GLY A 546 22.46 -15.54 18.82
N TYR A 547 21.52 -15.06 18.00
CA TYR A 547 20.15 -14.79 18.45
C TYR A 547 19.39 -16.07 18.81
N ARG A 548 19.54 -17.15 18.02
CA ARG A 548 19.00 -18.48 18.32
C ARG A 548 19.54 -19.00 19.65
N ALA A 549 20.88 -19.01 19.83
CA ALA A 549 21.50 -19.50 21.02
C ALA A 549 21.07 -18.75 22.29
N MET A 550 20.80 -17.45 22.18
CA MET A 550 20.25 -16.64 23.27
C MET A 550 18.83 -17.14 23.66
N LEU A 551 17.94 -17.33 22.69
CA LEU A 551 16.57 -17.79 22.96
C LEU A 551 16.53 -19.23 23.48
N GLU A 552 17.38 -20.12 22.98
CA GLU A 552 17.52 -21.49 23.49
C GLU A 552 17.98 -21.50 24.95
N ALA A 553 18.95 -20.63 25.31
CA ALA A 553 19.36 -20.45 26.68
C ALA A 553 18.27 -19.90 27.60
N ASP A 554 17.44 -19.03 27.09
CA ASP A 554 16.27 -18.48 27.83
C ASP A 554 15.16 -19.54 27.98
N ALA A 555 14.88 -20.34 26.96
CA ALA A 555 13.98 -21.48 27.05
C ALA A 555 14.47 -22.52 28.10
N ALA A 556 15.77 -22.80 28.15
CA ALA A 556 16.37 -23.69 29.15
C ALA A 556 16.24 -23.15 30.59
N LYS A 557 16.10 -21.84 30.77
CA LYS A 557 15.82 -21.19 32.06
C LYS A 557 14.36 -21.17 32.46
N GLY A 558 13.45 -21.64 31.59
CA GLY A 558 12.02 -21.71 31.83
C GLY A 558 11.24 -20.42 31.47
N HIS A 559 11.77 -19.57 30.61
CA HIS A 559 11.02 -18.45 30.05
C HIS A 559 9.97 -18.98 29.04
N GLU A 560 8.70 -18.87 29.39
CA GLU A 560 7.56 -19.47 28.65
C GLU A 560 7.45 -18.93 27.21
N ASP A 561 7.81 -17.67 26.97
CA ASP A 561 7.74 -17.02 25.66
C ASP A 561 8.89 -17.35 24.70
N ALA A 562 9.97 -17.97 25.21
CA ALA A 562 11.18 -18.24 24.40
C ALA A 562 10.91 -19.29 23.30
N ALA A 563 10.05 -20.27 23.55
CA ALA A 563 9.67 -21.28 22.55
C ALA A 563 8.88 -20.65 21.39
N ASP A 564 7.94 -19.78 21.68
CA ASP A 564 7.15 -19.04 20.68
C ASP A 564 8.06 -18.13 19.83
N ARG A 565 9.03 -17.47 20.49
CA ARG A 565 10.00 -16.61 19.80
C ARG A 565 10.93 -17.41 18.87
N LEU A 566 11.35 -18.61 19.27
CA LEU A 566 12.10 -19.52 18.39
C LEU A 566 11.26 -19.96 17.17
N GLN A 567 9.98 -20.26 17.39
CA GLN A 567 9.07 -20.57 16.29
C GLN A 567 8.91 -19.38 15.33
N ASN A 568 8.83 -18.16 15.86
CA ASN A 568 8.76 -16.95 15.05
C ASN A 568 10.01 -16.74 14.17
N LEU A 569 11.22 -17.09 14.67
CA LEU A 569 12.43 -17.06 13.84
C LEU A 569 12.35 -18.06 12.67
N GLY A 570 11.83 -19.27 12.91
CA GLY A 570 11.58 -20.24 11.84
C GLY A 570 10.58 -19.75 10.81
N GLN A 571 9.50 -19.11 11.27
CA GLN A 571 8.50 -18.52 10.38
C GLN A 571 9.07 -17.35 9.55
N LEU A 572 9.98 -16.54 10.13
CA LEU A 572 10.65 -15.47 9.40
C LEU A 572 11.45 -16.03 8.21
N VAL A 573 12.24 -17.09 8.41
CA VAL A 573 12.99 -17.72 7.31
C VAL A 573 12.06 -18.27 6.23
N ASN A 574 10.93 -18.89 6.63
CA ASN A 574 9.92 -19.35 5.67
C ASN A 574 9.30 -18.20 4.88
N ASN A 575 9.07 -17.04 5.51
CA ASN A 575 8.55 -15.86 4.82
C ASN A 575 9.56 -15.31 3.81
N VAL A 576 10.86 -15.27 4.15
CA VAL A 576 11.93 -14.90 3.20
C VAL A 576 11.96 -15.87 2.02
N LYS A 577 11.88 -17.18 2.28
CA LYS A 577 11.84 -18.20 1.23
C LYS A 577 10.64 -18.02 0.30
N SER A 578 9.45 -17.79 0.87
CA SER A 578 8.23 -17.53 0.07
C SER A 578 8.38 -16.28 -0.80
N TYR A 579 9.05 -15.24 -0.30
CA TYR A 579 9.38 -14.05 -1.08
C TYR A 579 10.32 -14.41 -2.25
N CYS A 580 11.36 -15.21 -2.03
CA CYS A 580 12.27 -15.67 -3.08
C CYS A 580 11.54 -16.51 -4.15
N ASP A 581 10.65 -17.41 -3.72
CA ASP A 581 9.85 -18.25 -4.63
C ASP A 581 8.91 -17.42 -5.51
N GLN A 582 8.40 -16.29 -5.00
CA GLN A 582 7.51 -15.39 -5.73
C GLN A 582 8.24 -14.46 -6.71
N HIS A 583 9.46 -14.03 -6.38
CA HIS A 583 10.21 -13.04 -7.15
C HIS A 583 11.33 -13.65 -8.00
N GLY A 584 11.68 -14.92 -7.80
CA GLY A 584 12.70 -15.62 -8.58
C GLY A 584 14.05 -14.89 -8.61
N GLU A 585 14.57 -14.64 -9.81
CA GLU A 585 15.86 -13.94 -10.00
C GLU A 585 15.85 -12.45 -9.60
N GLU A 586 14.68 -11.84 -9.45
CA GLU A 586 14.53 -10.44 -9.00
C GLU A 586 14.51 -10.31 -7.47
N ALA A 587 14.52 -11.42 -6.73
CA ALA A 587 14.54 -11.38 -5.28
C ALA A 587 15.83 -10.72 -4.75
N SER A 588 15.68 -9.69 -3.92
CA SER A 588 16.79 -8.97 -3.30
C SER A 588 16.51 -8.65 -1.83
N LEU A 589 17.56 -8.38 -1.06
CA LEU A 589 17.42 -8.00 0.34
C LEU A 589 16.64 -6.69 0.48
N GLU A 590 16.94 -5.71 -0.35
CA GLU A 590 16.25 -4.42 -0.36
C GLU A 590 14.77 -4.59 -0.71
N GLY A 591 14.45 -5.38 -1.72
CA GLY A 591 13.06 -5.68 -2.11
C GLY A 591 12.29 -6.39 -1.01
N TYR A 592 12.90 -7.36 -0.31
CA TYR A 592 12.28 -8.02 0.84
C TYR A 592 11.98 -7.03 1.98
N LEU A 593 12.95 -6.17 2.32
CA LEU A 593 12.78 -5.16 3.37
C LEU A 593 11.72 -4.12 3.01
N GLU A 594 11.57 -3.81 1.73
CA GLU A 594 10.48 -2.99 1.19
C GLU A 594 9.12 -3.64 1.38
N ASP A 595 8.99 -4.89 0.96
CA ASP A 595 7.72 -5.61 1.05
C ASP A 595 7.22 -5.66 2.50
N ILE A 596 8.08 -6.01 3.45
CA ILE A 596 7.68 -6.06 4.87
C ILE A 596 7.32 -4.68 5.44
N ALA A 597 7.96 -3.60 4.97
CA ALA A 597 7.64 -2.25 5.40
C ALA A 597 6.27 -1.78 4.87
N LEU A 598 5.85 -2.28 3.72
CA LEU A 598 4.62 -1.87 3.03
C LEU A 598 3.42 -2.78 3.32
N ILE A 599 3.60 -3.94 3.98
CA ILE A 599 2.50 -4.87 4.33
C ILE A 599 1.60 -4.23 5.39
N SER A 600 0.28 -4.28 5.17
CA SER A 600 -0.75 -3.91 6.13
C SER A 600 -1.40 -5.13 6.81
N ASP A 601 -2.14 -4.91 7.92
CA ASP A 601 -2.83 -5.99 8.66
C ASP A 601 -3.86 -6.72 7.80
N ILE A 602 -4.51 -5.99 6.88
CA ILE A 602 -5.52 -6.55 5.97
C ILE A 602 -4.88 -7.51 4.97
N ASP A 603 -3.62 -7.26 4.58
CA ASP A 603 -2.91 -8.08 3.60
C ASP A 603 -2.58 -9.49 4.16
N SER A 604 -2.52 -9.64 5.49
CA SER A 604 -2.26 -10.91 6.19
C SER A 604 -3.51 -11.74 6.49
N TYR A 605 -4.71 -11.26 6.10
CA TYR A 605 -5.96 -11.95 6.38
C TYR A 605 -6.18 -13.16 5.45
N ASN A 606 -6.33 -14.36 6.05
CA ASN A 606 -6.67 -15.57 5.30
C ASN A 606 -8.20 -15.77 5.23
N GLU A 607 -8.77 -15.56 4.05
CA GLU A 607 -10.21 -15.68 3.78
C GLU A 607 -10.72 -17.14 3.79
N SER A 608 -9.83 -18.12 3.72
CA SER A 608 -10.22 -19.53 3.62
C SER A 608 -10.48 -20.22 4.97
N ALA A 609 -10.17 -19.55 6.09
CA ALA A 609 -10.39 -20.10 7.41
C ALA A 609 -11.85 -19.91 7.85
N ASP A 610 -12.51 -20.96 8.34
CA ASP A 610 -13.87 -20.87 8.90
C ASP A 610 -13.82 -20.32 10.33
N GLN A 611 -13.85 -18.99 10.44
CA GLN A 611 -13.78 -18.23 11.67
C GLN A 611 -14.54 -16.90 11.56
N VAL A 612 -15.04 -16.38 12.65
CA VAL A 612 -15.65 -15.04 12.73
C VAL A 612 -14.54 -13.98 12.63
N VAL A 613 -14.82 -12.89 11.94
CA VAL A 613 -13.86 -11.78 11.73
C VAL A 613 -14.26 -10.53 12.48
#